data_23270d74f4e0b395a93c088f23ab7753
#
_entry.id   23270d74f4e0b395a93c088f23ab7753
#
_cell.length_a   1.000
_cell.length_b   1.000
_cell.length_c   1.000
_cell.angle_alpha   90.00
_cell.angle_beta   90.00
_cell.angle_gamma   90.00
#
_symmetry.space_group_name_H-M   'P 1'
#
loop_
_entity.id
_entity.type
_entity.pdbx_description
1 polymer ?
#
loop_
_entity_poly.entity_id
_entity_poly.type
_entity_poly.pdbx_seq_one_letter_code
_entity_poly.pdbx_strand_id
1 'polypeptide(L)'
;VVPVENSSSGSINDVYDLLGKYACHIVGEQLVRVEHCLLGVPGAKVSDITQVFSHEQGFAQCPKFLGEHPDWVTTPYFNTAIAARHVAEMGDKRYAAIASRLAAKHYGLDVIAPDIHTFDGNHTRFVIVSASPTPIGIPDKATVTFTLRHERGTLMRALSSFVAMGMNMTHIESRPLHNSNWEYCF
;
A
#
# COMPACT_ATOMS: atom_id res chain seq x y z
N VAL A 1 8.32 2.74 9.28
CA VAL A 1 7.41 1.74 8.69
C VAL A 1 7.16 2.14 7.25
N VAL A 2 7.35 1.22 6.30
CA VAL A 2 7.21 1.48 4.86
C VAL A 2 6.37 0.39 4.20
N PRO A 3 5.48 0.72 3.24
CA PRO A 3 4.70 -0.28 2.50
C PRO A 3 5.61 -0.97 1.46
N VAL A 4 5.52 -2.28 1.33
CA VAL A 4 6.30 -3.05 0.35
C VAL A 4 5.45 -3.73 -0.71
N GLU A 5 4.19 -3.99 -0.40
CA GLU A 5 3.29 -4.68 -1.32
C GLU A 5 1.83 -4.37 -0.97
N ASN A 6 1.01 -4.28 -1.99
CA ASN A 6 -0.44 -4.24 -1.84
C ASN A 6 -1.06 -5.38 -2.65
N SER A 7 -2.03 -6.10 -2.08
CA SER A 7 -2.62 -7.28 -2.73
C SER A 7 -3.37 -6.99 -4.03
N SER A 8 -3.73 -5.71 -4.29
CA SER A 8 -4.42 -5.29 -5.51
C SER A 8 -3.47 -4.68 -6.54
N SER A 9 -2.45 -3.92 -6.12
CA SER A 9 -1.52 -3.20 -7.02
C SER A 9 -0.13 -3.83 -7.11
N GLY A 10 0.16 -4.86 -6.31
CA GLY A 10 1.44 -5.57 -6.34
C GLY A 10 2.56 -4.89 -5.55
N SER A 11 3.80 -5.16 -5.95
CA SER A 11 5.02 -4.68 -5.30
C SER A 11 5.21 -3.18 -5.41
N ILE A 12 5.70 -2.55 -4.34
CA ILE A 12 6.11 -1.15 -4.31
C ILE A 12 7.62 -1.10 -4.52
N ASN A 13 8.01 -1.13 -5.79
CA ASN A 13 9.39 -1.37 -6.23
C ASN A 13 10.40 -0.37 -5.69
N ASP A 14 10.06 0.91 -5.59
CA ASP A 14 10.94 1.97 -5.09
C ASP A 14 11.42 1.69 -3.65
N VAL A 15 10.60 1.01 -2.85
CA VAL A 15 10.96 0.67 -1.47
C VAL A 15 12.04 -0.41 -1.44
N TYR A 16 12.00 -1.39 -2.32
CA TYR A 16 13.04 -2.42 -2.43
C TYR A 16 14.37 -1.81 -2.85
N ASP A 17 14.37 -0.85 -3.80
CA ASP A 17 15.57 -0.14 -4.21
C ASP A 17 16.16 0.67 -3.03
N LEU A 18 15.31 1.33 -2.24
CA LEU A 18 15.72 2.06 -1.04
C LEU A 18 16.28 1.13 0.06
N LEU A 19 15.65 -0.03 0.28
CA LEU A 19 16.14 -1.04 1.23
C LEU A 19 17.52 -1.57 0.82
N GLY A 20 17.76 -1.74 -0.48
CA GLY A 20 19.08 -2.14 -0.99
C GLY A 20 20.14 -1.02 -0.89
N LYS A 21 19.72 0.24 -0.99
CA LYS A 21 20.62 1.40 -0.96
C LYS A 21 21.05 1.81 0.46
N TYR A 22 20.14 1.71 1.41
CA TYR A 22 20.39 2.14 2.80
C TYR A 22 20.65 0.94 3.69
N ALA A 23 21.64 1.03 4.57
CA ALA A 23 21.97 -0.02 5.55
C ALA A 23 20.93 -0.07 6.66
N CYS A 24 19.73 -0.57 6.33
CA CYS A 24 18.65 -0.78 7.28
C CYS A 24 18.20 -2.24 7.27
N HIS A 25 17.61 -2.66 8.38
CA HIS A 25 17.16 -4.03 8.61
C HIS A 25 15.65 -4.08 8.72
N ILE A 26 15.03 -5.07 8.10
CA ILE A 26 13.62 -5.38 8.34
C ILE A 26 13.56 -6.14 9.67
N VAL A 27 12.86 -5.56 10.64
CA VAL A 27 12.77 -6.08 12.01
C VAL A 27 11.36 -6.53 12.38
N GLY A 28 10.39 -6.31 11.50
CA GLY A 28 9.01 -6.75 11.69
C GLY A 28 8.17 -6.52 10.44
N GLU A 29 7.00 -7.12 10.41
CA GLU A 29 6.02 -7.02 9.34
C GLU A 29 4.63 -6.78 9.93
N GLN A 30 3.81 -5.98 9.24
CA GLN A 30 2.42 -5.75 9.60
C GLN A 30 1.55 -5.76 8.35
N LEU A 31 0.54 -6.62 8.33
CA LEU A 31 -0.54 -6.58 7.35
C LEU A 31 -1.63 -5.61 7.82
N VAL A 32 -1.99 -4.67 6.94
CA VAL A 32 -3.07 -3.72 7.21
C VAL A 32 -4.15 -3.90 6.16
N ARG A 33 -5.36 -4.21 6.59
CA ARG A 33 -6.53 -4.28 5.72
C ARG A 33 -6.90 -2.87 5.26
N VAL A 34 -7.13 -2.71 3.96
CA VAL A 34 -7.54 -1.45 3.36
C VAL A 34 -9.06 -1.45 3.23
N GLU A 35 -9.71 -0.62 4.04
CA GLU A 35 -11.16 -0.41 4.02
C GLU A 35 -11.44 1.05 3.68
N HIS A 36 -12.20 1.27 2.61
CA HIS A 36 -12.59 2.60 2.19
C HIS A 36 -14.02 2.92 2.59
N CYS A 37 -14.17 4.12 3.16
CA CYS A 37 -15.46 4.70 3.49
C CYS A 37 -15.61 6.04 2.78
N LEU A 38 -16.83 6.47 2.51
CA LEU A 38 -17.14 7.84 2.14
C LEU A 38 -17.28 8.66 3.41
N LEU A 39 -16.49 9.70 3.55
CA LEU A 39 -16.41 10.56 4.71
C LEU A 39 -16.90 11.96 4.35
N GLY A 40 -17.73 12.55 5.20
CA GLY A 40 -18.21 13.93 5.03
C GLY A 40 -18.22 14.67 6.36
N VAL A 41 -18.46 15.96 6.33
CA VAL A 41 -18.64 16.77 7.54
C VAL A 41 -19.86 16.29 8.32
N PRO A 42 -19.93 16.52 9.65
CA PRO A 42 -21.04 16.05 10.48
C PRO A 42 -22.42 16.42 9.93
N GLY A 43 -23.28 15.42 9.83
CA GLY A 43 -24.63 15.53 9.30
C GLY A 43 -24.73 15.68 7.78
N ALA A 44 -23.65 15.46 7.00
CA ALA A 44 -23.73 15.31 5.54
C ALA A 44 -24.37 13.95 5.19
N LYS A 45 -25.04 13.90 4.05
CA LYS A 45 -25.68 12.70 3.48
C LYS A 45 -25.12 12.43 2.09
N VAL A 46 -25.22 11.20 1.61
CA VAL A 46 -24.80 10.81 0.25
C VAL A 46 -25.48 11.69 -0.81
N SER A 47 -26.74 12.07 -0.60
CA SER A 47 -27.52 12.95 -1.50
C SER A 47 -26.99 14.39 -1.58
N ASP A 48 -26.20 14.84 -0.63
CA ASP A 48 -25.67 16.21 -0.62
C ASP A 48 -24.38 16.32 -1.45
N ILE A 49 -23.73 15.19 -1.72
CA ILE A 49 -22.39 15.15 -2.30
C ILE A 49 -22.42 15.49 -3.79
N THR A 50 -21.51 16.36 -4.18
CA THR A 50 -21.26 16.75 -5.57
C THR A 50 -19.81 16.51 -5.98
N GLN A 51 -18.88 16.45 -5.01
CA GLN A 51 -17.46 16.28 -5.30
C GLN A 51 -16.78 15.38 -4.24
N VAL A 52 -15.93 14.48 -4.72
CA VAL A 52 -15.22 13.49 -3.89
C VAL A 52 -13.72 13.61 -4.09
N PHE A 53 -12.98 13.61 -2.98
CA PHE A 53 -11.53 13.72 -2.95
C PHE A 53 -10.91 12.40 -2.45
N SER A 54 -9.87 11.92 -3.12
CA SER A 54 -9.07 10.77 -2.66
C SER A 54 -7.77 10.64 -3.44
N HIS A 55 -6.90 9.70 -3.05
CA HIS A 55 -5.83 9.23 -3.90
C HIS A 55 -6.40 8.45 -5.10
N GLU A 56 -5.72 8.46 -6.24
CA GLU A 56 -6.16 7.74 -7.44
C GLU A 56 -6.43 6.25 -7.19
N GLN A 57 -5.61 5.60 -6.38
CA GLN A 57 -5.86 4.21 -5.97
C GLN A 57 -7.13 4.04 -5.13
N GLY A 58 -7.51 5.03 -4.33
CA GLY A 58 -8.77 5.02 -3.57
C GLY A 58 -9.98 5.00 -4.52
N PHE A 59 -9.94 5.80 -5.57
CA PHE A 59 -10.96 5.76 -6.62
C PHE A 59 -10.97 4.43 -7.37
N ALA A 60 -9.80 3.92 -7.77
CA ALA A 60 -9.67 2.64 -8.47
C ALA A 60 -10.18 1.44 -7.66
N GLN A 61 -10.22 1.55 -6.33
CA GLN A 61 -10.72 0.51 -5.44
C GLN A 61 -12.23 0.60 -5.16
N CYS A 62 -12.88 1.70 -5.57
CA CYS A 62 -14.31 1.95 -5.35
C CYS A 62 -15.12 2.13 -6.65
N PRO A 63 -14.81 1.46 -7.78
CA PRO A 63 -15.43 1.75 -9.07
C PRO A 63 -16.94 1.47 -9.09
N LYS A 64 -17.41 0.44 -8.38
CA LYS A 64 -18.83 0.11 -8.31
C LYS A 64 -19.62 1.24 -7.63
N PHE A 65 -19.18 1.64 -6.45
CA PHE A 65 -19.84 2.70 -5.69
C PHE A 65 -19.83 4.05 -6.43
N LEU A 66 -18.70 4.42 -7.04
CA LEU A 66 -18.61 5.66 -7.83
C LEU A 66 -19.46 5.59 -9.11
N GLY A 67 -19.62 4.40 -9.70
CA GLY A 67 -20.49 4.19 -10.85
C GLY A 67 -21.98 4.38 -10.55
N GLU A 68 -22.41 4.26 -9.29
CA GLU A 68 -23.77 4.55 -8.83
C GLU A 68 -24.03 6.08 -8.71
N HIS A 69 -22.94 6.90 -8.79
CA HIS A 69 -22.98 8.34 -8.62
C HIS A 69 -22.22 9.06 -9.76
N PRO A 70 -22.65 8.92 -11.02
CA PRO A 70 -21.92 9.43 -12.19
C PRO A 70 -21.83 10.96 -12.24
N ASP A 71 -22.67 11.66 -11.52
CA ASP A 71 -22.71 13.13 -11.45
C ASP A 71 -21.66 13.71 -10.48
N TRP A 72 -20.97 12.87 -9.72
CA TRP A 72 -19.95 13.36 -8.80
C TRP A 72 -18.64 13.69 -9.52
N VAL A 73 -18.05 14.82 -9.15
CA VAL A 73 -16.72 15.19 -9.62
C VAL A 73 -15.67 14.52 -8.73
N THR A 74 -14.80 13.68 -9.31
CA THR A 74 -13.68 13.09 -8.57
C THR A 74 -12.43 13.95 -8.72
N THR A 75 -11.76 14.25 -7.61
CA THR A 75 -10.55 15.08 -7.58
C THR A 75 -9.41 14.34 -6.88
N PRO A 76 -8.34 14.02 -7.61
CA PRO A 76 -7.18 13.34 -7.06
C PRO A 76 -6.45 14.19 -6.00
N TYR A 77 -6.00 13.51 -4.94
CA TYR A 77 -5.18 14.06 -3.88
C TYR A 77 -3.94 13.19 -3.63
N PHE A 78 -2.93 13.77 -2.98
CA PHE A 78 -1.67 13.09 -2.71
C PHE A 78 -1.83 11.78 -1.90
N ASN A 79 -2.73 11.76 -0.92
CA ASN A 79 -3.16 10.56 -0.21
C ASN A 79 -4.57 10.71 0.37
N THR A 80 -5.16 9.58 0.78
CA THR A 80 -6.53 9.52 1.30
C THR A 80 -6.73 10.30 2.60
N ALA A 81 -5.73 10.32 3.49
CA ALA A 81 -5.83 11.02 4.76
C ALA A 81 -5.77 12.55 4.58
N ILE A 82 -4.92 13.05 3.67
CA ILE A 82 -4.89 14.48 3.32
C ILE A 82 -6.20 14.90 2.64
N ALA A 83 -6.80 14.05 1.81
CA ALA A 83 -8.12 14.31 1.22
C ALA A 83 -9.20 14.44 2.32
N ALA A 84 -9.20 13.57 3.31
CA ALA A 84 -10.12 13.66 4.45
C ALA A 84 -9.90 14.94 5.25
N ARG A 85 -8.64 15.32 5.53
CA ARG A 85 -8.33 16.60 6.19
C ARG A 85 -8.86 17.78 5.40
N HIS A 86 -8.66 17.80 4.09
CA HIS A 86 -9.15 18.87 3.22
C HIS A 86 -10.67 19.04 3.31
N VAL A 87 -11.43 17.95 3.26
CA VAL A 87 -12.89 17.98 3.41
C VAL A 87 -13.30 18.53 4.78
N ALA A 88 -12.59 18.15 5.84
CA ALA A 88 -12.85 18.70 7.18
C ALA A 88 -12.61 20.22 7.25
N GLU A 89 -11.51 20.69 6.63
CA GLU A 89 -11.16 22.13 6.57
C GLU A 89 -12.16 22.94 5.74
N MET A 90 -12.72 22.36 4.67
CA MET A 90 -13.74 23.03 3.84
C MET A 90 -15.07 23.22 4.57
N GLY A 91 -15.46 22.30 5.46
CA GLY A 91 -16.66 22.43 6.28
C GLY A 91 -17.99 22.42 5.51
N ASP A 92 -18.01 21.96 4.26
CA ASP A 92 -19.19 22.01 3.36
C ASP A 92 -19.71 20.58 3.09
N LYS A 93 -21.01 20.40 3.27
CA LYS A 93 -21.70 19.10 3.10
C LYS A 93 -21.67 18.56 1.67
N ARG A 94 -21.36 19.38 0.67
CA ARG A 94 -21.26 18.97 -0.74
C ARG A 94 -19.98 18.17 -1.03
N TYR A 95 -19.03 18.17 -0.12
CA TYR A 95 -17.72 17.55 -0.31
C TYR A 95 -17.56 16.30 0.54
N ALA A 96 -16.98 15.28 -0.05
CA ALA A 96 -16.67 14.04 0.63
C ALA A 96 -15.25 13.58 0.31
N ALA A 97 -14.70 12.72 1.17
CA ALA A 97 -13.44 12.04 0.91
C ALA A 97 -13.63 10.51 0.95
N ILE A 98 -12.92 9.80 0.08
CA ILE A 98 -12.74 8.35 0.23
C ILE A 98 -11.48 8.13 1.05
N ALA A 99 -11.66 7.60 2.28
CA ALA A 99 -10.56 7.31 3.20
C ALA A 99 -10.98 6.27 4.25
N SER A 100 -10.09 5.96 5.19
CA SER A 100 -10.35 5.00 6.26
C SER A 100 -11.25 5.56 7.37
N ARG A 101 -11.92 4.69 8.13
CA ARG A 101 -12.65 5.07 9.36
C ARG A 101 -11.74 5.80 10.38
N LEU A 102 -10.45 5.44 10.41
CA LEU A 102 -9.50 6.10 11.28
C LEU A 102 -9.31 7.57 10.91
N ALA A 103 -9.28 7.89 9.60
CA ALA A 103 -9.22 9.27 9.13
C ALA A 103 -10.46 10.07 9.53
N ALA A 104 -11.66 9.46 9.46
CA ALA A 104 -12.89 10.09 9.94
C ALA A 104 -12.77 10.49 11.41
N LYS A 105 -12.38 9.56 12.27
CA LYS A 105 -12.18 9.82 13.70
C LYS A 105 -11.13 10.91 13.96
N HIS A 106 -10.03 10.91 13.21
CA HIS A 106 -8.94 11.85 13.40
C HIS A 106 -9.30 13.29 13.01
N TYR A 107 -10.08 13.45 11.94
CA TYR A 107 -10.43 14.77 11.41
C TYR A 107 -11.85 15.23 11.76
N GLY A 108 -12.57 14.50 12.61
CA GLY A 108 -13.92 14.86 13.05
C GLY A 108 -14.96 14.79 11.94
N LEU A 109 -14.79 13.85 11.00
CA LEU A 109 -15.74 13.58 9.93
C LEU A 109 -16.68 12.43 10.31
N ASP A 110 -17.88 12.43 9.72
CA ASP A 110 -18.80 11.30 9.77
C ASP A 110 -18.50 10.32 8.64
N VAL A 111 -18.69 9.02 8.94
CA VAL A 111 -18.74 7.98 7.91
C VAL A 111 -20.15 7.97 7.32
N ILE A 112 -20.33 8.55 6.14
CA ILE A 112 -21.63 8.69 5.47
C ILE A 112 -21.99 7.47 4.60
N ALA A 113 -20.99 6.71 4.11
CA ALA A 113 -21.18 5.38 3.56
C ALA A 113 -19.97 4.50 3.94
N PRO A 114 -20.18 3.40 4.66
CA PRO A 114 -19.13 2.46 5.02
C PRO A 114 -18.84 1.48 3.89
N ASP A 115 -17.63 0.88 3.91
CA ASP A 115 -17.25 -0.30 3.13
C ASP A 115 -17.57 -0.20 1.64
N ILE A 116 -17.21 0.95 1.03
CA ILE A 116 -17.52 1.28 -0.36
C ILE A 116 -16.55 0.68 -1.38
N HIS A 117 -15.51 -0.03 -0.92
CA HIS A 117 -14.57 -0.73 -1.78
C HIS A 117 -15.24 -1.90 -2.52
N THR A 118 -14.87 -2.11 -3.78
CA THR A 118 -15.50 -3.12 -4.64
C THR A 118 -14.97 -4.53 -4.38
N PHE A 119 -13.70 -4.65 -3.97
CA PHE A 119 -13.04 -5.94 -3.79
C PHE A 119 -12.66 -6.15 -2.32
N ASP A 120 -13.20 -7.20 -1.72
CA ASP A 120 -12.80 -7.63 -0.38
C ASP A 120 -11.38 -8.20 -0.39
N GLY A 121 -10.71 -8.12 0.76
CA GLY A 121 -9.40 -8.73 0.93
C GLY A 121 -8.22 -7.88 0.46
N ASN A 122 -8.42 -6.59 0.20
CA ASN A 122 -7.31 -5.68 -0.07
C ASN A 122 -6.49 -5.44 1.19
N HIS A 123 -5.21 -5.81 1.15
CA HIS A 123 -4.27 -5.61 2.24
C HIS A 123 -2.99 -4.94 1.72
N THR A 124 -2.44 -4.06 2.53
CA THR A 124 -1.09 -3.54 2.33
C THR A 124 -0.16 -4.18 3.34
N ARG A 125 0.93 -4.75 2.86
CA ARG A 125 2.01 -5.27 3.68
C ARG A 125 3.02 -4.17 3.94
N PHE A 126 3.22 -3.86 5.20
CA PHE A 126 4.22 -2.92 5.69
C PHE A 126 5.36 -3.68 6.33
N VAL A 127 6.58 -3.19 6.16
CA VAL A 127 7.74 -3.64 6.93
C VAL A 127 8.20 -2.55 7.88
N ILE A 128 8.67 -2.99 9.04
CA ILE A 128 9.27 -2.12 10.06
C ILE A 128 10.78 -2.19 9.83
N VAL A 129 11.38 -1.05 9.52
CA VAL A 129 12.81 -0.93 9.27
C VAL A 129 13.50 -0.25 10.43
N SER A 130 14.74 -0.69 10.73
CA SER A 130 15.56 -0.17 11.82
C SER A 130 17.03 -0.10 11.39
N ALA A 131 17.79 0.78 12.00
CA ALA A 131 19.26 0.79 11.90
C ALA A 131 19.91 -0.37 12.66
N SER A 132 19.21 -0.95 13.65
CA SER A 132 19.64 -2.14 14.41
C SER A 132 19.01 -3.40 13.85
N PRO A 133 19.76 -4.54 13.72
CA PRO A 133 19.23 -5.80 13.23
C PRO A 133 18.36 -6.57 14.23
N THR A 134 18.02 -5.98 15.38
CA THR A 134 17.25 -6.65 16.42
C THR A 134 15.78 -6.82 16.00
N PRO A 135 15.31 -8.04 15.74
CA PRO A 135 13.93 -8.27 15.32
C PRO A 135 12.94 -8.00 16.45
N ILE A 136 11.70 -7.69 16.06
CA ILE A 136 10.56 -7.56 16.97
C ILE A 136 9.95 -8.96 17.13
N GLY A 137 10.14 -9.58 18.31
CA GLY A 137 9.66 -10.93 18.59
C GLY A 137 10.58 -12.03 18.07
N ILE A 138 10.03 -13.24 17.87
CA ILE A 138 10.77 -14.41 17.37
C ILE A 138 10.74 -14.34 15.83
N PRO A 139 11.90 -14.30 15.15
CA PRO A 139 11.94 -14.24 13.70
C PRO A 139 11.39 -15.54 13.06
N ASP A 140 10.46 -15.39 12.15
CA ASP A 140 9.86 -16.48 11.36
C ASP A 140 10.06 -16.29 9.84
N LYS A 141 10.58 -15.12 9.45
CA LYS A 141 10.85 -14.75 8.04
C LYS A 141 12.19 -14.06 7.90
N ALA A 142 12.75 -14.14 6.71
CA ALA A 142 13.94 -13.39 6.33
C ALA A 142 13.75 -12.76 4.94
N THR A 143 14.28 -11.58 4.76
CA THR A 143 14.44 -10.97 3.43
C THR A 143 15.90 -11.07 3.04
N VAL A 144 16.16 -11.71 1.90
CA VAL A 144 17.51 -11.93 1.38
C VAL A 144 17.65 -11.21 0.06
N THR A 145 18.69 -10.41 -0.06
CA THR A 145 19.06 -9.73 -1.31
C THR A 145 20.37 -10.33 -1.82
N PHE A 146 20.40 -10.73 -3.08
CA PHE A 146 21.59 -11.31 -3.70
C PHE A 146 21.71 -10.94 -5.18
N THR A 147 22.94 -10.90 -5.67
CA THR A 147 23.25 -10.70 -7.08
C THR A 147 23.79 -11.99 -7.69
N LEU A 148 23.50 -12.20 -8.96
CA LEU A 148 23.96 -13.39 -9.69
C LEU A 148 24.68 -12.96 -10.97
N ARG A 149 25.65 -13.78 -11.39
CA ARG A 149 26.24 -13.66 -12.72
C ARG A 149 25.17 -13.93 -13.78
N HIS A 150 25.20 -13.17 -14.86
CA HIS A 150 24.28 -13.31 -15.99
C HIS A 150 24.66 -14.55 -16.84
N GLU A 151 24.41 -15.74 -16.30
CA GLU A 151 24.73 -17.04 -16.90
C GLU A 151 23.51 -17.96 -16.86
N ARG A 152 23.46 -18.91 -17.77
CA ARG A 152 22.36 -19.89 -17.82
C ARG A 152 22.28 -20.70 -16.53
N GLY A 153 21.10 -20.75 -15.93
CA GLY A 153 20.78 -21.58 -14.78
C GLY A 153 21.27 -21.06 -13.42
N THR A 154 21.89 -19.85 -13.34
CA THR A 154 22.37 -19.29 -12.05
C THR A 154 21.21 -19.04 -11.08
N LEU A 155 20.11 -18.45 -11.54
CA LEU A 155 18.93 -18.24 -10.71
C LEU A 155 18.35 -19.56 -10.20
N MET A 156 18.21 -20.56 -11.08
CA MET A 156 17.69 -21.86 -10.68
C MET A 156 18.56 -22.51 -9.60
N ARG A 157 19.90 -22.44 -9.72
CA ARG A 157 20.82 -22.96 -8.69
C ARG A 157 20.66 -22.24 -7.35
N ALA A 158 20.52 -20.91 -7.37
CA ALA A 158 20.28 -20.12 -6.16
C ALA A 158 18.95 -20.52 -5.49
N LEU A 159 17.88 -20.61 -6.26
CA LEU A 159 16.55 -20.99 -5.75
C LEU A 159 16.54 -22.43 -5.22
N SER A 160 17.28 -23.34 -5.87
CA SER A 160 17.41 -24.74 -5.40
C SER A 160 18.04 -24.84 -4.01
N SER A 161 18.90 -23.89 -3.63
CA SER A 161 19.49 -23.86 -2.28
C SER A 161 18.43 -23.59 -1.21
N PHE A 162 17.47 -22.69 -1.47
CA PHE A 162 16.37 -22.45 -0.54
C PHE A 162 15.45 -23.68 -0.40
N VAL A 163 15.17 -24.34 -1.53
CA VAL A 163 14.37 -25.58 -1.52
C VAL A 163 15.08 -26.69 -0.72
N ALA A 164 16.38 -26.86 -0.91
CA ALA A 164 17.18 -27.88 -0.18
C ALA A 164 17.22 -27.64 1.34
N MET A 165 17.07 -26.36 1.76
CA MET A 165 16.97 -25.99 3.18
C MET A 165 15.54 -26.02 3.72
N GLY A 166 14.56 -26.46 2.92
CA GLY A 166 13.14 -26.51 3.33
C GLY A 166 12.49 -25.11 3.48
N MET A 167 13.08 -24.08 2.89
CA MET A 167 12.55 -22.73 2.98
C MET A 167 11.43 -22.52 1.96
N ASN A 168 10.30 -21.94 2.40
CA ASN A 168 9.23 -21.49 1.52
C ASN A 168 9.47 -20.04 1.12
N MET A 169 9.45 -19.77 -0.19
CA MET A 169 9.55 -18.41 -0.70
C MET A 169 8.14 -17.82 -0.85
N THR A 170 7.89 -16.70 -0.18
CA THR A 170 6.60 -15.99 -0.22
C THR A 170 6.62 -14.82 -1.20
N HIS A 171 7.80 -14.34 -1.58
CA HIS A 171 7.99 -13.25 -2.53
C HIS A 171 9.33 -13.41 -3.24
N ILE A 172 9.37 -13.05 -4.52
CA ILE A 172 10.61 -12.90 -5.30
C ILE A 172 10.45 -11.70 -6.23
N GLU A 173 11.45 -10.83 -6.24
CA GLU A 173 11.50 -9.65 -7.09
C GLU A 173 12.87 -9.57 -7.74
N SER A 174 12.95 -9.07 -8.97
CA SER A 174 14.21 -8.81 -9.67
C SER A 174 14.33 -7.35 -10.04
N ARG A 175 15.48 -6.75 -9.75
CA ARG A 175 15.80 -5.34 -10.07
C ARG A 175 17.08 -5.25 -10.87
N PRO A 176 17.08 -4.51 -12.01
CA PRO A 176 18.32 -4.31 -12.77
C PRO A 176 19.29 -3.47 -11.96
N LEU A 177 20.57 -3.83 -11.99
CA LEU A 177 21.64 -3.02 -11.41
C LEU A 177 22.00 -1.89 -12.38
N HIS A 178 21.86 -0.65 -11.93
CA HIS A 178 22.02 0.55 -12.78
C HIS A 178 23.40 0.75 -13.43
N ASN A 179 24.43 0.06 -12.94
CA ASN A 179 25.82 0.22 -13.39
C ASN A 179 26.41 -1.04 -14.02
N SER A 180 25.61 -2.04 -14.37
CA SER A 180 26.08 -3.32 -14.88
C SER A 180 25.40 -3.71 -16.19
N ASN A 181 26.14 -4.46 -17.03
CA ASN A 181 25.62 -4.99 -18.28
C ASN A 181 24.63 -6.13 -18.02
N TRP A 182 23.35 -5.78 -17.84
CA TRP A 182 22.26 -6.77 -17.68
C TRP A 182 22.39 -7.69 -16.44
N GLU A 183 23.03 -7.20 -15.37
CA GLU A 183 23.03 -7.88 -14.09
C GLU A 183 21.80 -7.50 -13.26
N TYR A 184 21.33 -8.45 -12.45
CA TYR A 184 20.13 -8.28 -11.64
C TYR A 184 20.43 -8.58 -10.18
N CYS A 185 19.81 -7.79 -9.34
CA CYS A 185 19.62 -8.05 -7.92
C CYS A 185 18.27 -8.75 -7.73
N PHE A 186 18.26 -9.78 -6.91
CA PHE A 186 17.06 -10.53 -6.55
C PHE A 186 16.78 -10.40 -5.08
#